data_3e812d45614a65d3d5dbd4a3375bdeb2
#
_entry.id   3e812d45614a65d3d5dbd4a3375bdeb2
#
_cell.length_a   1.000
_cell.length_b   1.000
_cell.length_c   1.000
_cell.angle_alpha   90.00
_cell.angle_beta   90.00
_cell.angle_gamma   90.00
#
_symmetry.space_group_name_H-M   'P 1'
#
loop_
_entity.id
_entity.type
_entity.pdbx_description
1 polymer ?
#
loop_
_entity_poly.entity_id
_entity_poly.type
_entity_poly.pdbx_seq_one_letter_code
_entity_poly.pdbx_strand_id
1 'polypeptide(L)'
;MKNVIFDLDLTLVDTTCLEPARHSRNWNEAYRLIPQTRMYDGMNDVLEIIRKNNINVVIVSTSPRPYVEKLVEHYNIPAKWIVSYHDAKPIKPHPAPMIKALQLMNVHADDTVSFGDRAIDIEASNAAGIESV
;
A
#
# COMPACT_ATOMS: atom_id res chain seq x y z
N MET A 1 -7.72 -15.55 7.24
CA MET A 1 -7.34 -14.34 6.49
C MET A 1 -6.25 -14.69 5.50
N LYS A 2 -6.55 -14.59 4.21
CA LYS A 2 -5.63 -14.98 3.14
C LYS A 2 -5.25 -13.81 2.24
N ASN A 3 -5.87 -12.64 2.44
CA ASN A 3 -5.75 -11.51 1.55
C ASN A 3 -5.58 -10.23 2.36
N VAL A 4 -4.55 -9.47 2.03
CA VAL A 4 -4.21 -8.25 2.77
C VAL A 4 -4.02 -7.11 1.78
N ILE A 5 -4.59 -5.97 2.12
CA ILE A 5 -4.35 -4.71 1.42
C ILE A 5 -3.54 -3.83 2.35
N PHE A 6 -2.40 -3.33 1.87
CA PHE A 6 -1.58 -2.37 2.61
C PHE A 6 -1.57 -1.02 1.91
N ASP A 7 -1.69 0.04 2.69
CA ASP A 7 -1.15 1.32 2.29
C ASP A 7 0.39 1.24 2.37
N LEU A 8 1.08 2.13 1.69
CA LEU A 8 2.55 2.09 1.62
C LEU A 8 3.20 3.08 2.57
N ASP A 9 3.02 4.38 2.27
CA ASP A 9 3.66 5.46 3.02
C ASP A 9 3.12 5.51 4.44
N LEU A 10 4.02 5.53 5.41
CA LEU A 10 3.71 5.62 6.84
C LEU A 10 2.90 4.42 7.38
N THR A 11 2.81 3.35 6.60
CA THR A 11 2.20 2.07 7.02
C THR A 11 3.23 0.96 6.97
N LEU A 12 3.81 0.68 5.81
CA LEU A 12 4.88 -0.30 5.65
C LEU A 12 6.26 0.33 5.84
N VAL A 13 6.44 1.53 5.32
CA VAL A 13 7.72 2.23 5.28
C VAL A 13 7.56 3.63 5.87
N ASP A 14 8.49 4.00 6.73
CA ASP A 14 8.59 5.38 7.19
C ASP A 14 9.22 6.22 6.08
N THR A 15 8.37 6.88 5.31
CA THR A 15 8.75 7.74 4.21
C THR A 15 8.70 9.24 4.56
N THR A 16 8.75 9.57 5.84
CA THR A 16 8.68 10.95 6.30
C THR A 16 9.71 11.84 5.60
N CYS A 17 10.93 11.35 5.41
CA CYS A 17 11.99 12.12 4.74
C CYS A 17 11.71 12.40 3.25
N LEU A 18 10.74 11.70 2.65
CA LEU A 18 10.36 11.90 1.25
C LEU A 18 9.20 12.89 1.10
N GLU A 19 8.53 13.27 2.18
CA GLU A 19 7.33 14.11 2.10
C GLU A 19 7.55 15.43 1.35
N PRO A 20 8.62 16.22 1.62
CA PRO A 20 8.82 17.46 0.89
C PRO A 20 8.93 17.25 -0.63
N ALA A 21 9.65 16.23 -1.05
CA ALA A 21 9.81 15.92 -2.48
C ALA A 21 8.49 15.44 -3.09
N ARG A 22 7.72 14.62 -2.37
CA ARG A 22 6.41 14.14 -2.82
C ARG A 22 5.42 15.29 -2.96
N HIS A 23 5.37 16.20 -1.99
CA HIS A 23 4.47 17.35 -2.01
C HIS A 23 4.76 18.28 -3.18
N SER A 24 6.04 18.50 -3.49
CA SER A 24 6.44 19.33 -4.64
C SER A 24 6.44 18.55 -5.95
N ARG A 25 6.11 17.26 -5.93
CA ARG A 25 6.16 16.37 -7.09
C ARG A 25 7.54 16.28 -7.73
N ASN A 26 8.58 16.48 -6.94
CA ASN A 26 9.96 16.28 -7.37
C ASN A 26 10.32 14.79 -7.20
N TRP A 27 9.87 13.97 -8.13
CA TRP A 27 10.00 12.53 -8.03
C TRP A 27 11.45 12.06 -8.13
N ASN A 28 12.28 12.72 -8.91
CA ASN A 28 13.71 12.37 -8.96
C ASN A 28 14.36 12.52 -7.59
N GLU A 29 14.05 13.58 -6.87
CA GLU A 29 14.55 13.78 -5.51
C GLU A 29 14.01 12.75 -4.54
N ALA A 30 12.71 12.43 -4.64
CA ALA A 30 12.11 11.38 -3.82
C ALA A 30 12.82 10.04 -4.04
N TYR A 31 13.10 9.68 -5.29
CA TYR A 31 13.80 8.44 -5.62
C TYR A 31 15.22 8.40 -5.05
N ARG A 32 15.92 9.52 -5.13
CA ARG A 32 17.27 9.65 -4.59
C ARG A 32 17.31 9.41 -3.09
N LEU A 33 16.26 9.79 -2.37
CA LEU A 33 16.18 9.70 -0.92
C LEU A 33 15.66 8.35 -0.39
N ILE A 34 15.20 7.45 -1.26
CA ILE A 34 14.66 6.14 -0.83
C ILE A 34 15.60 5.41 0.12
N PRO A 35 16.93 5.36 -0.11
CA PRO A 35 17.83 4.66 0.81
C PRO A 35 17.86 5.25 2.23
N GLN A 36 17.35 6.45 2.43
CA GLN A 36 17.26 7.09 3.75
C GLN A 36 15.95 6.76 4.49
N THR A 37 15.02 6.09 3.83
CA THR A 37 13.81 5.59 4.47
C THR A 37 14.11 4.29 5.22
N ARG A 38 13.15 3.81 6.00
CA ARG A 38 13.25 2.49 6.64
C ARG A 38 11.88 1.91 6.89
N MET A 39 11.81 0.59 6.90
CA MET A 39 10.59 -0.10 7.34
C MET A 39 10.39 0.11 8.83
N TYR A 40 9.11 0.12 9.23
CA TYR A 40 8.78 0.13 10.65
C TYR A 40 9.26 -1.15 11.33
N ASP A 41 9.60 -1.04 12.59
CA ASP A 41 10.06 -2.17 13.41
C ASP A 41 9.02 -3.29 13.40
N GLY A 42 9.49 -4.52 13.21
CA GLY A 42 8.64 -5.70 13.15
C GLY A 42 8.00 -5.95 11.80
N MET A 43 8.06 -5.01 10.86
CA MET A 43 7.41 -5.17 9.56
C MET A 43 8.08 -6.28 8.73
N ASN A 44 9.39 -6.42 8.81
CA ASN A 44 10.08 -7.52 8.13
C ASN A 44 9.59 -8.89 8.58
N ASP A 45 9.30 -9.05 9.87
CA ASP A 45 8.75 -10.29 10.42
C ASP A 45 7.36 -10.57 9.87
N VAL A 46 6.52 -9.52 9.77
CA VAL A 46 5.18 -9.62 9.19
C VAL A 46 5.26 -10.07 7.74
N LEU A 47 6.14 -9.46 6.95
CA LEU A 47 6.30 -9.82 5.54
C LEU A 47 6.82 -11.24 5.37
N GLU A 48 7.66 -11.72 6.28
CA GLU A 48 8.15 -13.11 6.27
C GLU A 48 7.01 -14.09 6.52
N ILE A 49 6.12 -13.79 7.48
CA ILE A 49 4.93 -14.60 7.74
C ILE A 49 4.04 -14.64 6.48
N ILE A 50 3.88 -13.51 5.81
CA ILE A 50 3.11 -13.41 4.58
C ILE A 50 3.70 -14.32 3.50
N ARG A 51 5.01 -14.29 3.32
CA ARG A 51 5.69 -15.17 2.34
C ARG A 51 5.50 -16.65 2.66
N LYS A 52 5.72 -17.02 3.92
CA LYS A 52 5.62 -18.42 4.36
C LYS A 52 4.23 -19.01 4.20
N ASN A 53 3.21 -18.19 4.40
CA ASN A 53 1.81 -18.63 4.33
C ASN A 53 1.15 -18.33 2.99
N ASN A 54 1.92 -17.84 2.02
CA ASN A 54 1.43 -17.51 0.69
C ASN A 54 0.19 -16.62 0.71
N ILE A 55 0.20 -15.60 1.56
CA ILE A 55 -0.89 -14.65 1.69
C ILE A 55 -0.84 -13.66 0.52
N ASN A 56 -1.99 -13.38 -0.08
CA ASN A 56 -2.08 -12.39 -1.16
C ASN A 56 -1.95 -10.97 -0.60
N VAL A 57 -1.09 -10.17 -1.24
CA VAL A 57 -0.88 -8.77 -0.87
C VAL A 57 -1.09 -7.86 -2.06
N VAL A 58 -1.89 -6.83 -1.86
CA VAL A 58 -2.03 -5.69 -2.79
C VAL A 58 -1.63 -4.44 -2.04
N ILE A 59 -0.82 -3.60 -2.68
CA ILE A 59 -0.56 -2.25 -2.17
C ILE A 59 -1.52 -1.30 -2.87
N VAL A 60 -2.25 -0.52 -2.08
CA VAL A 60 -3.15 0.52 -2.58
C VAL A 60 -2.61 1.86 -2.10
N SER A 61 -2.08 2.65 -3.02
CA SER A 61 -1.41 3.91 -2.75
C SER A 61 -1.99 5.05 -3.57
N THR A 62 -1.97 6.25 -3.02
CA THR A 62 -2.30 7.48 -3.75
C THR A 62 -1.08 8.08 -4.46
N SER A 63 0.05 7.42 -4.42
CA SER A 63 1.27 7.83 -5.11
C SER A 63 1.35 7.24 -6.52
N PRO A 64 2.19 7.82 -7.40
CA PRO A 64 2.37 7.27 -8.76
C PRO A 64 3.01 5.89 -8.74
N ARG A 65 2.68 5.07 -9.75
CA ARG A 65 3.18 3.70 -9.86
C ARG A 65 4.72 3.59 -9.81
N PRO A 66 5.50 4.40 -10.54
CA PRO A 66 6.96 4.26 -10.48
C PRO A 66 7.52 4.44 -9.08
N TYR A 67 6.95 5.35 -8.29
CA TYR A 67 7.34 5.56 -6.90
C TYR A 67 7.03 4.32 -6.06
N VAL A 68 5.82 3.79 -6.18
CA VAL A 68 5.40 2.60 -5.45
C VAL A 68 6.28 1.41 -5.80
N GLU A 69 6.52 1.18 -7.09
CA GLU A 69 7.35 0.08 -7.56
C GLU A 69 8.79 0.17 -7.05
N LYS A 70 9.36 1.37 -6.99
CA LYS A 70 10.72 1.55 -6.46
C LYS A 70 10.83 1.18 -4.99
N LEU A 71 9.84 1.53 -4.18
CA LEU A 71 9.83 1.16 -2.76
C LEU A 71 9.59 -0.34 -2.57
N VAL A 72 8.68 -0.92 -3.34
CA VAL A 72 8.42 -2.36 -3.32
C VAL A 72 9.69 -3.14 -3.65
N GLU A 73 10.41 -2.72 -4.69
CA GLU A 73 11.67 -3.35 -5.09
C GLU A 73 12.75 -3.15 -4.03
N HIS A 74 12.91 -1.94 -3.53
CA HIS A 74 13.95 -1.62 -2.55
C HIS A 74 13.83 -2.47 -1.28
N TYR A 75 12.62 -2.68 -0.79
CA TYR A 75 12.36 -3.43 0.43
C TYR A 75 11.94 -4.89 0.19
N ASN A 76 11.92 -5.31 -1.07
CA ASN A 76 11.49 -6.67 -1.44
C ASN A 76 10.13 -7.02 -0.82
N ILE A 77 9.17 -6.11 -0.95
CA ILE A 77 7.82 -6.30 -0.42
C ILE A 77 7.10 -7.34 -1.28
N PRO A 78 6.49 -8.39 -0.69
CA PRO A 78 5.85 -9.47 -1.44
C PRO A 78 4.46 -9.08 -1.97
N ALA A 79 4.34 -7.93 -2.60
CA ALA A 79 3.10 -7.46 -3.20
C ALA A 79 2.94 -8.06 -4.60
N LYS A 80 1.85 -8.77 -4.83
CA LYS A 80 1.56 -9.34 -6.14
C LYS A 80 0.93 -8.32 -7.08
N TRP A 81 0.23 -7.33 -6.54
CA TRP A 81 -0.44 -6.29 -7.30
C TRP A 81 -0.25 -4.94 -6.64
N ILE A 82 -0.33 -3.90 -7.46
CA ILE A 82 -0.26 -2.51 -7.03
C ILE A 82 -1.44 -1.76 -7.64
N VAL A 83 -2.17 -1.03 -6.80
CA VAL A 83 -3.16 -0.05 -7.22
C VAL A 83 -2.59 1.32 -6.88
N SER A 84 -2.11 2.03 -7.87
CA SER A 84 -1.48 3.34 -7.73
C SER A 84 -2.45 4.47 -8.09
N TYR A 85 -1.97 5.72 -8.04
CA TYR A 85 -2.78 6.90 -8.26
C TYR A 85 -3.65 6.83 -9.54
N HIS A 86 -3.11 6.33 -10.64
CA HIS A 86 -3.82 6.30 -11.92
C HIS A 86 -4.64 5.04 -12.16
N ASP A 87 -4.56 4.05 -11.29
CA ASP A 87 -5.15 2.74 -11.56
C ASP A 87 -6.64 2.64 -11.19
N ALA A 88 -7.12 3.52 -10.34
CA ALA A 88 -8.53 3.57 -9.95
C ALA A 88 -8.93 4.99 -9.57
N LYS A 89 -10.08 5.40 -10.04
CA LYS A 89 -10.63 6.73 -9.79
C LYS A 89 -12.10 6.61 -9.36
N PRO A 90 -12.56 7.43 -8.41
CA PRO A 90 -11.78 8.38 -7.60
C PRO A 90 -10.79 7.69 -6.65
N ILE A 91 -9.81 8.45 -6.17
CA ILE A 91 -8.84 7.93 -5.20
C ILE A 91 -9.45 7.82 -3.79
N LYS A 92 -8.72 7.22 -2.83
CA LYS A 92 -9.15 7.21 -1.43
C LYS A 92 -9.51 8.64 -0.97
N PRO A 93 -10.56 8.84 -0.20
CA PRO A 93 -11.36 7.87 0.57
C PRO A 93 -12.47 7.14 -0.19
N HIS A 94 -12.62 7.37 -1.49
CA HIS A 94 -13.58 6.62 -2.29
C HIS A 94 -13.21 5.13 -2.31
N PRO A 95 -14.17 4.19 -2.34
CA PRO A 95 -13.86 2.76 -2.32
C PRO A 95 -13.27 2.22 -3.62
N ALA A 96 -13.26 2.97 -4.72
CA ALA A 96 -12.80 2.47 -6.02
C ALA A 96 -11.43 1.79 -6.00
N PRO A 97 -10.38 2.32 -5.33
CA PRO A 97 -9.09 1.64 -5.26
C PRO A 97 -9.16 0.31 -4.52
N MET A 98 -9.96 0.22 -3.46
CA MET A 98 -10.13 -1.00 -2.68
C MET A 98 -10.91 -2.05 -3.47
N ILE A 99 -11.96 -1.64 -4.18
CA ILE A 99 -12.73 -2.52 -5.06
C ILE A 99 -11.81 -3.06 -6.17
N LYS A 100 -10.96 -2.21 -6.74
CA LYS A 100 -9.97 -2.64 -7.74
C LYS A 100 -9.03 -3.70 -7.18
N ALA A 101 -8.56 -3.52 -5.95
CA ALA A 101 -7.70 -4.49 -5.28
C ALA A 101 -8.39 -5.85 -5.13
N LEU A 102 -9.66 -5.85 -4.70
CA LEU A 102 -10.44 -7.09 -4.58
C LEU A 102 -10.61 -7.78 -5.94
N GLN A 103 -10.85 -7.02 -6.99
CA GLN A 103 -10.96 -7.55 -8.35
C GLN A 103 -9.66 -8.18 -8.82
N LEU A 104 -8.53 -7.53 -8.58
CA LEU A 104 -7.21 -8.06 -8.95
C LEU A 104 -6.89 -9.37 -8.24
N MET A 105 -7.24 -9.46 -6.97
CA MET A 105 -7.06 -10.70 -6.18
C MET A 105 -8.12 -11.75 -6.49
N ASN A 106 -9.25 -11.33 -7.09
CA ASN A 106 -10.42 -12.18 -7.31
C ASN A 106 -10.93 -12.81 -6.00
N VAL A 107 -11.15 -11.95 -5.00
CA VAL A 107 -11.59 -12.37 -3.66
C VAL A 107 -12.73 -11.49 -3.16
N HIS A 108 -13.41 -11.96 -2.11
CA HIS A 108 -14.45 -11.19 -1.44
C HIS A 108 -13.88 -10.28 -0.36
N ALA A 109 -14.58 -9.19 -0.10
CA ALA A 109 -14.23 -8.26 0.98
C ALA A 109 -14.16 -8.96 2.35
N ASP A 110 -15.04 -9.93 2.59
CA ASP A 110 -15.10 -10.66 3.86
C ASP A 110 -13.83 -11.49 4.13
N ASP A 111 -13.08 -11.83 3.09
CA ASP A 111 -11.86 -12.62 3.21
C ASP A 111 -10.60 -11.74 3.17
N THR A 112 -10.77 -10.44 3.33
CA THR A 112 -9.71 -9.45 3.16
C THR A 112 -9.67 -8.50 4.34
N VAL A 113 -8.45 -8.13 4.73
CA VAL A 113 -8.21 -7.12 5.75
C VAL A 113 -7.30 -6.04 5.17
N SER A 114 -7.48 -4.80 5.59
CA SER A 114 -6.63 -3.69 5.15
C SER A 114 -5.94 -3.01 6.33
N PHE A 115 -4.76 -2.49 6.05
CA PHE A 115 -3.95 -1.71 7.00
C PHE A 115 -3.59 -0.38 6.37
N GLY A 116 -3.85 0.71 7.10
CA GLY A 116 -3.51 2.05 6.68
C GLY A 116 -3.40 2.97 7.89
N ASP A 117 -2.71 4.09 7.72
CA ASP A 117 -2.40 5.01 8.81
C ASP A 117 -3.33 6.23 8.87
N ARG A 118 -4.15 6.46 7.82
CA ARG A 118 -4.98 7.65 7.72
C ARG A 118 -6.46 7.33 7.71
N ALA A 119 -7.28 8.33 8.10
CA ALA A 119 -8.74 8.20 8.06
C ALA A 119 -9.25 7.84 6.65
N ILE A 120 -8.62 8.35 5.60
CA ILE A 120 -9.03 8.03 4.22
C ILE A 120 -8.87 6.55 3.88
N ASP A 121 -7.91 5.86 4.49
CA ASP A 121 -7.73 4.42 4.32
C ASP A 121 -8.89 3.65 4.95
N ILE A 122 -9.27 4.04 6.17
CA ILE A 122 -10.38 3.43 6.90
C ILE A 122 -11.69 3.67 6.17
N GLU A 123 -11.94 4.90 5.73
CA GLU A 123 -13.17 5.26 5.01
C GLU A 123 -13.31 4.47 3.70
N ALA A 124 -12.23 4.37 2.93
CA ALA A 124 -12.24 3.61 1.68
C ALA A 124 -12.52 2.13 1.92
N SER A 125 -11.89 1.55 2.95
CA SER A 125 -12.09 0.15 3.31
C SER A 125 -13.51 -0.12 3.78
N ASN A 126 -14.04 0.72 4.67
CA ASN A 126 -15.42 0.60 5.14
C ASN A 126 -16.42 0.69 4.00
N ALA A 127 -16.23 1.63 3.08
CA ALA A 127 -17.11 1.78 1.92
C ALA A 127 -17.04 0.58 0.96
N ALA A 128 -15.94 -0.15 0.95
CA ALA A 128 -15.78 -1.36 0.15
C ALA A 128 -16.19 -2.64 0.91
N GLY A 129 -16.59 -2.52 2.18
CA GLY A 129 -16.95 -3.66 3.02
C GLY A 129 -15.76 -4.46 3.53
N ILE A 130 -14.58 -3.87 3.57
CA ILE A 130 -13.34 -4.51 4.02
C ILE A 130 -13.05 -4.13 5.47
N GLU A 131 -12.71 -5.13 6.29
CA GLU A 131 -12.26 -4.87 7.65
C GLU A 131 -10.94 -4.11 7.63
N SER A 132 -10.87 -3.00 8.36
CA SER A 132 -9.65 -2.19 8.47
C SER A 132 -9.05 -2.27 9.87
N VAL A 133 -7.74 -2.18 9.92
CA VAL A 133 -6.98 -2.20 11.16
C VAL A 133 -6.16 -0.92 11.30
#